data_07b089dc318b7416cb53d11f0e1650f1
#
_entry.id   07b089dc318b7416cb53d11f0e1650f1
#
_cell.length_a   1.000
_cell.length_b   1.000
_cell.length_c   1.000
_cell.angle_alpha   90.00
_cell.angle_beta   90.00
_cell.angle_gamma   90.00
#
_symmetry.space_group_name_H-M   'P 1'
#
loop_
_entity.id
_entity.type
_entity.pdbx_description
1 polymer ?
#
loop_
_entity_poly.entity_id
_entity_poly.type
_entity_poly.pdbx_seq_one_letter_code
_entity_poly.pdbx_strand_id
1 'polypeptide(L)'
;MAIVGIESLVYGVEDVERCARFFSDFGLEPVTTSNSLAEFAVEEGSRVILRNVADPKLPRSSLVGTGVREVVWGVDTETNLRTLATGVGRDRDVTRDADGTVHFLTDCGLPMALRVFQKRPVRCAPDQVNAPGAVNRLNTHRKWRKRARPRAIQHVVFTAVSFESTYKFLCERLGFRISDLQKGYGAYLRADGAINHHNLLLLNAGLPFPEFDGKPRFHHANFGVEDIDEIMVGANHMERCGWDKSVLGLGRHRIDSALFYYLPCPTGGEAEYGADGDYVDDSWVPRFWEEPLFGYLTFAHNLPAFFRHEPPWTFSYLDTEHPPHAAL
;
A
#
# COMPACT_ATOMS: atom_id res chain seq x y z
N MET A 1 -6.28 18.38 -8.21
CA MET A 1 -5.55 17.42 -7.36
C MET A 1 -6.02 17.64 -5.95
N ALA A 2 -6.50 16.59 -5.30
CA ALA A 2 -7.10 16.73 -3.98
C ALA A 2 -6.52 15.71 -2.98
N ILE A 3 -6.41 14.42 -3.35
CA ILE A 3 -5.90 13.37 -2.47
C ILE A 3 -4.40 13.22 -2.69
N VAL A 4 -3.60 13.51 -1.66
CA VAL A 4 -2.12 13.54 -1.74
C VAL A 4 -1.44 12.24 -1.29
N GLY A 5 -2.23 11.26 -0.87
CA GLY A 5 -1.74 9.94 -0.43
C GLY A 5 -2.46 9.44 0.83
N ILE A 6 -1.89 8.43 1.48
CA ILE A 6 -2.40 7.85 2.72
C ILE A 6 -2.00 8.74 3.90
N GLU A 7 -2.98 9.23 4.67
CA GLU A 7 -2.72 9.94 5.92
C GLU A 7 -2.51 8.95 7.07
N SER A 8 -3.40 7.93 7.18
CA SER A 8 -3.20 6.88 8.18
C SER A 8 -3.81 5.55 7.77
N LEU A 9 -3.27 4.48 8.35
CA LEU A 9 -3.82 3.15 8.35
C LEU A 9 -4.27 2.80 9.77
N VAL A 10 -5.57 2.57 9.97
CA VAL A 10 -6.15 2.19 11.27
C VAL A 10 -6.31 0.67 11.29
N TYR A 11 -5.56 0.02 12.16
CA TYR A 11 -5.57 -1.43 12.34
C TYR A 11 -6.48 -1.83 13.50
N GLY A 12 -7.24 -2.91 13.30
CA GLY A 12 -7.90 -3.64 14.38
C GLY A 12 -7.09 -4.90 14.71
N VAL A 13 -6.56 -4.99 15.93
CA VAL A 13 -5.64 -6.06 16.35
C VAL A 13 -6.09 -6.70 17.68
N GLU A 14 -5.75 -7.96 17.90
CA GLU A 14 -6.07 -8.65 19.16
C GLU A 14 -5.06 -8.27 20.26
N ASP A 15 -3.77 -8.19 19.92
CA ASP A 15 -2.66 -7.89 20.82
C ASP A 15 -1.95 -6.60 20.38
N VAL A 16 -2.37 -5.47 20.97
CA VAL A 16 -1.81 -4.15 20.67
C VAL A 16 -0.34 -4.06 21.04
N GLU A 17 0.09 -4.68 22.17
CA GLU A 17 1.48 -4.60 22.65
C GLU A 17 2.43 -5.33 21.70
N ARG A 18 2.08 -6.56 21.30
CA ARG A 18 2.89 -7.34 20.33
C ARG A 18 2.99 -6.63 18.97
N CYS A 19 1.86 -6.07 18.50
CA CYS A 19 1.84 -5.33 17.23
C CYS A 19 2.63 -4.03 17.32
N ALA A 20 2.58 -3.32 18.46
CA ALA A 20 3.36 -2.12 18.69
C ALA A 20 4.87 -2.43 18.73
N ARG A 21 5.28 -3.55 19.37
CA ARG A 21 6.66 -4.02 19.34
C ARG A 21 7.11 -4.29 17.90
N PHE A 22 6.26 -4.96 17.08
CA PHE A 22 6.57 -5.23 15.68
C PHE A 22 6.88 -3.94 14.92
N PHE A 23 6.00 -2.93 14.97
CA PHE A 23 6.21 -1.68 14.24
C PHE A 23 7.39 -0.86 14.77
N SER A 24 7.70 -0.94 16.06
CA SER A 24 8.92 -0.36 16.62
C SER A 24 10.19 -1.01 16.05
N ASP A 25 10.22 -2.36 16.01
CA ASP A 25 11.33 -3.14 15.43
C ASP A 25 11.40 -2.91 13.89
N PHE A 26 10.25 -2.81 13.22
CA PHE A 26 10.13 -2.50 11.79
C PHE A 26 10.68 -1.11 11.43
N GLY A 27 10.81 -0.22 12.40
CA GLY A 27 11.49 1.07 12.26
C GLY A 27 10.59 2.28 12.20
N LEU A 28 9.31 2.15 12.59
CA LEU A 28 8.42 3.30 12.75
C LEU A 28 8.70 4.05 14.05
N GLU A 29 8.48 5.36 14.05
CA GLU A 29 8.67 6.19 15.26
C GLU A 29 7.40 6.19 16.11
N PRO A 30 7.45 5.74 17.38
CA PRO A 30 6.29 5.74 18.25
C PRO A 30 5.87 7.16 18.63
N VAL A 31 4.58 7.46 18.52
CA VAL A 31 3.95 8.72 18.95
C VAL A 31 3.25 8.53 20.29
N THR A 32 2.47 7.45 20.40
CA THR A 32 1.76 7.08 21.63
C THR A 32 1.73 5.57 21.74
N THR A 33 1.89 5.04 22.95
CA THR A 33 1.75 3.60 23.22
C THR A 33 1.02 3.38 24.54
N SER A 34 0.01 2.52 24.50
CA SER A 34 -0.74 2.01 25.64
C SER A 34 -1.22 0.59 25.35
N ASN A 35 -1.83 -0.08 26.33
CA ASN A 35 -2.33 -1.45 26.15
C ASN A 35 -3.51 -1.55 25.16
N SER A 36 -4.21 -0.44 24.87
CA SER A 36 -5.40 -0.44 24.00
C SER A 36 -5.23 0.37 22.69
N LEU A 37 -4.20 1.19 22.63
CA LEU A 37 -3.91 2.09 21.51
C LEU A 37 -2.40 2.29 21.35
N ALA A 38 -1.88 2.11 20.15
CA ALA A 38 -0.55 2.58 19.80
C ALA A 38 -0.60 3.35 18.48
N GLU A 39 0.19 4.39 18.38
CA GLU A 39 0.30 5.24 17.20
C GLU A 39 1.76 5.42 16.84
N PHE A 40 2.05 5.27 15.57
CA PHE A 40 3.37 5.44 14.96
C PHE A 40 3.30 6.42 13.81
N ALA A 41 4.40 7.10 13.55
CA ALA A 41 4.54 8.02 12.42
C ALA A 41 5.72 7.63 11.54
N VAL A 42 5.62 7.98 10.25
CA VAL A 42 6.72 7.98 9.29
C VAL A 42 7.15 9.42 8.98
N GLU A 43 8.28 9.58 8.29
CA GLU A 43 8.88 10.90 8.05
C GLU A 43 7.94 11.85 7.30
N GLU A 44 7.21 11.39 6.30
CA GLU A 44 6.25 12.21 5.53
C GLU A 44 5.03 12.68 6.35
N GLY A 45 4.81 12.11 7.54
CA GLY A 45 3.72 12.45 8.44
C GLY A 45 2.57 11.46 8.47
N SER A 46 2.56 10.46 7.59
CA SER A 46 1.57 9.38 7.63
C SER A 46 1.71 8.54 8.89
N ARG A 47 0.62 7.89 9.33
CA ARG A 47 0.52 7.20 10.61
C ARG A 47 0.03 5.77 10.48
N VAL A 48 0.49 4.94 11.41
CA VAL A 48 -0.08 3.63 11.73
C VAL A 48 -0.74 3.72 13.09
N ILE A 49 -2.04 3.40 13.16
CA ILE A 49 -2.84 3.47 14.39
C ILE A 49 -3.32 2.05 14.70
N LEU A 50 -2.89 1.51 15.83
CA LEU A 50 -3.27 0.18 16.31
C LEU A 50 -4.34 0.33 17.38
N ARG A 51 -5.50 -0.31 17.18
CA ARG A 51 -6.60 -0.38 18.15
C ARG A 51 -6.96 -1.82 18.42
N ASN A 52 -7.39 -2.11 19.64
CA ASN A 52 -7.97 -3.44 19.91
C ASN A 52 -9.19 -3.66 19.01
N VAL A 53 -9.39 -4.89 18.50
CA VAL A 53 -10.53 -5.24 17.63
C VAL A 53 -11.89 -4.98 18.27
N ALA A 54 -11.97 -4.95 19.61
CA ALA A 54 -13.18 -4.62 20.37
C ALA A 54 -13.38 -3.10 20.57
N ASP A 55 -12.47 -2.24 20.09
CA ASP A 55 -12.60 -0.79 20.22
C ASP A 55 -13.84 -0.31 19.43
N PRO A 56 -14.85 0.32 20.07
CA PRO A 56 -16.04 0.81 19.38
C PRO A 56 -15.78 1.93 18.38
N LYS A 57 -14.59 2.50 18.37
CA LYS A 57 -14.16 3.51 17.40
C LYS A 57 -13.71 2.91 16.07
N LEU A 58 -13.51 1.58 16.00
CA LEU A 58 -13.26 0.93 14.73
C LEU A 58 -14.53 0.94 13.86
N PRO A 59 -14.44 1.26 12.58
CA PRO A 59 -15.60 1.27 11.70
C PRO A 59 -16.14 -0.16 11.51
N ARG A 60 -17.46 -0.26 11.39
CA ARG A 60 -18.10 -1.51 10.95
C ARG A 60 -17.76 -1.74 9.48
N SER A 61 -17.38 -2.95 9.12
CA SER A 61 -16.98 -3.25 7.75
C SER A 61 -17.29 -4.70 7.38
N SER A 62 -17.20 -4.99 6.09
CA SER A 62 -17.23 -6.35 5.55
C SER A 62 -15.88 -7.07 5.66
N LEU A 63 -14.82 -6.37 6.05
CA LEU A 63 -13.48 -6.95 6.19
C LEU A 63 -13.46 -8.05 7.25
N VAL A 64 -12.90 -9.20 6.87
CA VAL A 64 -12.78 -10.38 7.72
C VAL A 64 -11.36 -10.47 8.28
N GLY A 65 -11.22 -10.91 9.52
CA GLY A 65 -9.92 -11.07 10.20
C GLY A 65 -9.40 -9.80 10.85
N THR A 66 -8.17 -9.80 11.26
CA THR A 66 -7.41 -8.66 11.76
C THR A 66 -6.77 -7.89 10.59
N GLY A 67 -6.11 -6.75 10.85
CA GLY A 67 -5.44 -5.93 9.84
C GLY A 67 -6.02 -4.53 9.75
N VAL A 68 -5.78 -3.86 8.63
CA VAL A 68 -6.32 -2.52 8.39
C VAL A 68 -7.84 -2.57 8.32
N ARG A 69 -8.47 -1.75 9.15
CA ARG A 69 -9.92 -1.58 9.26
C ARG A 69 -10.40 -0.33 8.58
N GLU A 70 -9.53 0.65 8.38
CA GLU A 70 -9.85 1.87 7.67
C GLU A 70 -8.59 2.47 7.06
N VAL A 71 -8.72 3.00 5.84
CA VAL A 71 -7.70 3.83 5.21
C VAL A 71 -8.16 5.27 5.27
N VAL A 72 -7.36 6.13 5.87
CA VAL A 72 -7.60 7.57 5.88
C VAL A 72 -6.78 8.21 4.76
N TRP A 73 -7.44 8.75 3.77
CA TRP A 73 -6.83 9.45 2.65
C TRP A 73 -6.58 10.90 3.00
N GLY A 74 -5.36 11.36 2.78
CA GLY A 74 -4.96 12.74 2.99
C GLY A 74 -5.44 13.66 1.88
N VAL A 75 -6.15 14.72 2.22
CA VAL A 75 -6.64 15.75 1.29
C VAL A 75 -5.86 17.05 1.50
N ASP A 76 -5.46 17.69 0.43
CA ASP A 76 -4.58 18.88 0.47
C ASP A 76 -5.20 20.10 1.17
N THR A 77 -6.53 20.30 1.06
CA THR A 77 -7.21 21.48 1.59
C THR A 77 -8.61 21.15 2.15
N GLU A 78 -9.08 21.96 3.09
CA GLU A 78 -10.45 21.86 3.62
C GLU A 78 -11.51 22.06 2.54
N THR A 79 -11.24 22.90 1.54
CA THR A 79 -12.16 23.11 0.41
C THR A 79 -12.34 21.85 -0.42
N ASN A 80 -11.23 21.18 -0.74
CA ASN A 80 -11.25 19.93 -1.47
C ASN A 80 -11.89 18.80 -0.65
N LEU A 81 -11.60 18.73 0.66
CA LEU A 81 -12.26 17.80 1.57
C LEU A 81 -13.79 17.94 1.54
N ARG A 82 -14.31 19.17 1.62
CA ARG A 82 -15.75 19.42 1.52
C ARG A 82 -16.33 19.00 0.17
N THR A 83 -15.63 19.29 -0.92
CA THR A 83 -16.05 18.91 -2.27
C THR A 83 -16.13 17.39 -2.42
N LEU A 84 -15.10 16.67 -1.99
CA LEU A 84 -15.06 15.20 -2.02
C LEU A 84 -16.14 14.59 -1.12
N ALA A 85 -16.29 15.07 0.11
CA ALA A 85 -17.32 14.62 1.04
C ALA A 85 -18.73 14.78 0.47
N THR A 86 -19.01 15.94 -0.19
CA THR A 86 -20.28 16.17 -0.89
C THR A 86 -20.46 15.22 -2.04
N GLY A 87 -19.42 14.94 -2.81
CA GLY A 87 -19.41 13.97 -3.91
C GLY A 87 -19.75 12.55 -3.45
N VAL A 88 -19.10 12.10 -2.37
CA VAL A 88 -19.32 10.79 -1.73
C VAL A 88 -20.74 10.70 -1.16
N GLY A 89 -21.22 11.74 -0.46
CA GLY A 89 -22.53 11.74 0.20
C GLY A 89 -23.76 11.76 -0.75
N ARG A 90 -23.56 11.74 -2.08
CA ARG A 90 -24.68 11.68 -3.06
C ARG A 90 -25.41 10.35 -3.06
N ASP A 91 -24.74 9.25 -2.73
CA ASP A 91 -25.24 7.90 -2.89
C ASP A 91 -24.89 6.96 -1.73
N ARG A 92 -24.24 7.47 -0.67
CA ARG A 92 -23.86 6.68 0.50
C ARG A 92 -23.82 7.51 1.78
N ASP A 93 -23.93 6.81 2.91
CA ASP A 93 -23.84 7.45 4.21
C ASP A 93 -22.42 7.96 4.47
N VAL A 94 -22.36 9.17 4.98
CA VAL A 94 -21.13 9.86 5.37
C VAL A 94 -21.27 10.29 6.82
N THR A 95 -20.28 9.95 7.65
CA THR A 95 -20.18 10.46 9.03
C THR A 95 -18.97 11.37 9.17
N ARG A 96 -19.04 12.32 10.09
CA ARG A 96 -17.95 13.26 10.34
C ARG A 96 -17.61 13.30 11.82
N ASP A 97 -16.34 13.12 12.12
CA ASP A 97 -15.80 13.26 13.47
C ASP A 97 -15.59 14.72 13.86
N ALA A 98 -15.41 14.95 15.16
CA ALA A 98 -15.17 16.30 15.70
C ALA A 98 -13.89 16.96 15.17
N ASP A 99 -12.89 16.18 14.74
CA ASP A 99 -11.65 16.67 14.13
C ASP A 99 -11.77 16.92 12.60
N GLY A 100 -12.97 16.73 12.05
CA GLY A 100 -13.29 16.98 10.65
C GLY A 100 -13.08 15.79 9.72
N THR A 101 -12.60 14.64 10.22
CA THR A 101 -12.44 13.41 9.44
C THR A 101 -13.80 12.93 8.92
N VAL A 102 -13.86 12.55 7.65
CA VAL A 102 -15.09 12.16 6.95
C VAL A 102 -15.00 10.68 6.61
N HIS A 103 -15.89 9.86 7.17
CA HIS A 103 -15.90 8.41 7.05
C HIS A 103 -17.00 7.91 6.12
N PHE A 104 -16.73 6.89 5.34
CA PHE A 104 -17.68 6.24 4.42
C PHE A 104 -17.27 4.80 4.10
N LEU A 105 -18.17 4.04 3.48
CA LEU A 105 -17.88 2.72 2.93
C LEU A 105 -17.85 2.75 1.41
N THR A 106 -16.95 2.00 0.81
CA THR A 106 -16.93 1.74 -0.63
C THR A 106 -18.02 0.73 -1.01
N ASP A 107 -18.23 0.49 -2.32
CA ASP A 107 -19.23 -0.47 -2.82
C ASP A 107 -18.96 -1.91 -2.34
N CYS A 108 -17.70 -2.31 -2.21
CA CYS A 108 -17.34 -3.61 -1.64
C CYS A 108 -17.23 -3.61 -0.10
N GLY A 109 -17.65 -2.51 0.57
CA GLY A 109 -17.70 -2.41 2.03
C GLY A 109 -16.35 -2.18 2.70
N LEU A 110 -15.34 -1.65 1.97
CA LEU A 110 -14.08 -1.23 2.57
C LEU A 110 -14.28 0.14 3.25
N PRO A 111 -13.96 0.27 4.54
CA PRO A 111 -13.99 1.56 5.23
C PRO A 111 -12.86 2.46 4.74
N MET A 112 -13.25 3.67 4.39
CA MET A 112 -12.35 4.74 4.00
C MET A 112 -12.73 6.04 4.69
N ALA A 113 -11.75 6.88 4.90
CA ALA A 113 -11.98 8.23 5.41
C ALA A 113 -11.15 9.25 4.62
N LEU A 114 -11.58 10.51 4.72
CA LEU A 114 -10.89 11.67 4.14
C LEU A 114 -10.57 12.65 5.27
N ARG A 115 -9.33 13.16 5.27
CA ARG A 115 -8.87 14.13 6.26
C ARG A 115 -7.90 15.12 5.62
N VAL A 116 -7.91 16.38 6.06
CA VAL A 116 -6.89 17.34 5.63
C VAL A 116 -5.52 16.87 6.11
N PHE A 117 -4.57 16.76 5.18
CA PHE A 117 -3.23 16.26 5.44
C PHE A 117 -2.17 17.10 4.74
N GLN A 118 -1.28 17.65 5.55
CA GLN A 118 -0.10 18.33 5.05
C GLN A 118 1.09 17.36 5.04
N LYS A 119 1.29 16.73 3.90
CA LYS A 119 2.39 15.80 3.68
C LYS A 119 3.73 16.53 3.82
N ARG A 120 4.60 16.01 4.67
CA ARG A 120 5.95 16.56 4.85
C ARG A 120 6.89 16.08 3.74
N PRO A 121 7.80 16.93 3.24
CA PRO A 121 8.79 16.48 2.28
C PRO A 121 9.75 15.46 2.91
N VAL A 122 9.95 14.36 2.20
CA VAL A 122 10.91 13.31 2.56
C VAL A 122 12.25 13.59 1.85
N ARG A 123 13.35 13.34 2.55
CA ARG A 123 14.70 13.45 1.99
C ARG A 123 15.37 12.09 1.94
N CYS A 124 15.62 11.61 0.73
CA CYS A 124 16.41 10.42 0.46
C CYS A 124 17.63 10.78 -0.38
N ALA A 125 18.73 10.07 -0.14
CA ALA A 125 19.95 10.19 -0.90
C ALA A 125 20.54 8.78 -1.08
N PRO A 126 19.91 7.91 -1.91
CA PRO A 126 20.34 6.53 -2.10
C PRO A 126 21.79 6.48 -2.58
N ASP A 127 22.53 5.45 -2.13
CA ASP A 127 23.92 5.30 -2.54
C ASP A 127 24.02 4.97 -4.02
N GLN A 128 24.91 5.66 -4.71
CA GLN A 128 25.21 5.39 -6.11
C GLN A 128 25.65 3.93 -6.32
N VAL A 129 25.19 3.29 -7.39
CA VAL A 129 25.54 1.92 -7.74
C VAL A 129 26.71 1.90 -8.72
N ASN A 130 27.78 1.17 -8.39
CA ASN A 130 28.86 0.87 -9.33
C ASN A 130 28.49 -0.36 -10.18
N ALA A 131 28.88 -0.33 -11.45
CA ALA A 131 28.79 -1.46 -12.36
C ALA A 131 30.06 -1.59 -13.20
N PRO A 132 30.32 -2.74 -13.85
CA PRO A 132 31.44 -2.86 -14.78
C PRO A 132 31.35 -1.77 -15.84
N GLY A 133 32.42 -0.93 -15.93
CA GLY A 133 32.49 0.21 -16.82
C GLY A 133 31.76 1.48 -16.34
N ALA A 134 31.05 1.44 -15.21
CA ALA A 134 30.35 2.60 -14.61
C ALA A 134 30.79 2.80 -13.14
N VAL A 135 31.77 3.68 -12.92
CA VAL A 135 32.29 3.99 -11.60
C VAL A 135 31.58 5.23 -11.06
N ASN A 136 30.51 5.00 -10.30
CA ASN A 136 29.71 6.06 -9.68
C ASN A 136 30.17 6.38 -8.25
N ARG A 137 30.94 5.46 -7.61
CA ARG A 137 31.61 5.66 -6.31
C ARG A 137 33.06 5.27 -6.41
N LEU A 138 33.96 6.23 -6.20
CA LEU A 138 35.42 6.01 -6.17
C LEU A 138 35.96 6.48 -4.81
N ASN A 139 36.75 5.63 -4.15
CA ASN A 139 37.36 5.90 -2.83
C ASN A 139 36.33 6.24 -1.73
N THR A 140 35.06 5.75 -1.88
CA THR A 140 34.00 5.92 -0.92
C THR A 140 33.22 4.62 -0.72
N HIS A 141 32.68 4.43 0.47
CA HIS A 141 31.88 3.25 0.83
C HIS A 141 30.39 3.60 0.84
N ARG A 142 29.54 2.58 0.84
CA ARG A 142 28.08 2.72 1.05
C ARG A 142 27.79 3.10 2.51
N LYS A 143 26.62 3.68 2.76
CA LYS A 143 26.14 3.99 4.10
C LYS A 143 26.04 2.72 4.96
N TRP A 144 26.36 2.86 6.22
CA TRP A 144 26.18 1.78 7.20
C TRP A 144 24.89 2.01 7.96
N ARG A 145 23.97 1.06 7.84
CA ARG A 145 22.67 1.09 8.50
C ARG A 145 22.58 -0.05 9.52
N LYS A 146 21.82 0.17 10.58
CA LYS A 146 21.56 -0.86 11.61
C LYS A 146 20.15 -1.44 11.49
N ARG A 147 19.21 -0.68 10.99
CA ARG A 147 17.80 -1.05 10.77
C ARG A 147 17.21 -0.22 9.65
N ALA A 148 16.04 -0.60 9.14
CA ALA A 148 15.26 0.23 8.25
C ALA A 148 14.64 1.43 9.00
N ARG A 149 14.31 2.48 8.24
CA ARG A 149 13.56 3.65 8.68
C ARG A 149 12.56 4.01 7.59
N PRO A 150 11.37 3.42 7.61
CA PRO A 150 10.33 3.77 6.64
C PRO A 150 10.00 5.26 6.69
N ARG A 151 9.92 5.88 5.50
CA ARG A 151 9.73 7.33 5.37
C ARG A 151 8.34 7.70 4.92
N ALA A 152 7.64 6.76 4.28
CA ALA A 152 6.34 6.97 3.68
C ALA A 152 5.49 5.70 3.78
N ILE A 153 4.17 5.84 3.83
CA ILE A 153 3.23 4.75 3.53
C ILE A 153 2.86 4.90 2.04
N GLN A 154 3.39 4.02 1.19
CA GLN A 154 3.26 4.19 -0.26
C GLN A 154 1.94 3.64 -0.79
N HIS A 155 1.57 2.41 -0.37
CA HIS A 155 0.30 1.81 -0.78
C HIS A 155 -0.27 0.85 0.27
N VAL A 156 -1.53 0.51 0.07
CA VAL A 156 -2.27 -0.50 0.83
C VAL A 156 -3.00 -1.43 -0.13
N VAL A 157 -3.11 -2.69 0.24
CA VAL A 157 -3.72 -3.73 -0.60
C VAL A 157 -4.82 -4.45 0.15
N PHE A 158 -5.97 -4.61 -0.52
CA PHE A 158 -7.10 -5.38 -0.05
C PHE A 158 -7.52 -6.41 -1.09
N THR A 159 -7.98 -7.57 -0.64
CA THR A 159 -8.81 -8.42 -1.47
C THR A 159 -10.25 -7.90 -1.44
N ALA A 160 -10.92 -7.91 -2.57
CA ALA A 160 -12.28 -7.41 -2.71
C ALA A 160 -13.11 -8.35 -3.60
N VAL A 161 -14.36 -8.54 -3.23
CA VAL A 161 -15.37 -9.14 -4.10
C VAL A 161 -15.90 -8.03 -4.99
N SER A 162 -15.99 -8.24 -6.29
CA SER A 162 -16.46 -7.20 -7.24
C SER A 162 -15.63 -5.90 -7.13
N PHE A 163 -14.31 -6.00 -7.22
CA PHE A 163 -13.40 -4.86 -7.10
C PHE A 163 -13.64 -3.79 -8.17
N GLU A 164 -14.31 -4.14 -9.27
CA GLU A 164 -14.62 -3.24 -10.40
C GLU A 164 -15.55 -2.09 -9.99
N SER A 165 -16.58 -2.36 -9.21
CA SER A 165 -17.48 -1.31 -8.72
C SER A 165 -16.74 -0.35 -7.79
N THR A 166 -15.83 -0.87 -6.97
CA THR A 166 -15.04 -0.05 -6.06
C THR A 166 -14.05 0.83 -6.81
N TYR A 167 -13.30 0.31 -7.79
CA TYR A 167 -12.37 1.20 -8.50
C TYR A 167 -13.09 2.25 -9.34
N LYS A 168 -14.24 1.93 -9.94
CA LYS A 168 -15.09 2.93 -10.64
C LYS A 168 -15.50 4.06 -9.69
N PHE A 169 -16.04 3.70 -8.52
CA PHE A 169 -16.37 4.68 -7.49
C PHE A 169 -15.18 5.57 -7.12
N LEU A 170 -14.01 4.99 -6.89
CA LEU A 170 -12.80 5.74 -6.52
C LEU A 170 -12.38 6.70 -7.64
N CYS A 171 -12.43 6.27 -8.90
CA CYS A 171 -12.10 7.11 -10.05
C CYS A 171 -13.12 8.24 -10.25
N GLU A 172 -14.41 7.92 -10.23
CA GLU A 172 -15.47 8.88 -10.55
C GLU A 172 -15.75 9.88 -9.41
N ARG A 173 -15.59 9.47 -8.14
CA ARG A 173 -15.97 10.27 -6.98
C ARG A 173 -14.78 10.88 -6.25
N LEU A 174 -13.65 10.21 -6.24
CA LEU A 174 -12.46 10.62 -5.49
C LEU A 174 -11.29 11.00 -6.40
N GLY A 175 -11.43 10.87 -7.72
CA GLY A 175 -10.43 11.31 -8.69
C GLY A 175 -9.21 10.38 -8.79
N PHE A 176 -9.30 9.14 -8.29
CA PHE A 176 -8.22 8.18 -8.49
C PHE A 176 -7.96 7.93 -9.97
N ARG A 177 -6.71 7.62 -10.31
CA ARG A 177 -6.26 7.23 -11.65
C ARG A 177 -5.94 5.75 -11.67
N ILE A 178 -6.37 5.04 -12.69
CA ILE A 178 -5.89 3.69 -12.96
C ILE A 178 -4.46 3.80 -13.49
N SER A 179 -3.52 3.11 -12.88
CA SER A 179 -2.17 2.97 -13.40
C SER A 179 -2.00 1.72 -14.23
N ASP A 180 -2.55 0.60 -13.75
CA ASP A 180 -2.56 -0.67 -14.46
C ASP A 180 -3.78 -1.51 -14.07
N LEU A 181 -4.20 -2.38 -14.98
CA LEU A 181 -5.18 -3.44 -14.74
C LEU A 181 -4.59 -4.80 -15.11
N GLN A 182 -4.74 -5.77 -14.23
CA GLN A 182 -4.42 -7.16 -14.51
C GLN A 182 -5.71 -7.98 -14.58
N LYS A 183 -5.96 -8.61 -15.72
CA LYS A 183 -7.19 -9.36 -16.01
C LYS A 183 -7.49 -10.41 -14.93
N GLY A 184 -8.64 -10.30 -14.30
CA GLY A 184 -9.08 -11.20 -13.24
C GLY A 184 -8.24 -11.17 -11.95
N TYR A 185 -7.17 -10.39 -11.90
CA TYR A 185 -6.26 -10.29 -10.76
C TYR A 185 -6.54 -9.06 -9.90
N GLY A 186 -6.52 -7.85 -10.49
CA GLY A 186 -6.75 -6.63 -9.73
C GLY A 186 -6.52 -5.33 -10.49
N ALA A 187 -6.78 -4.23 -9.77
CA ALA A 187 -6.64 -2.86 -10.25
C ALA A 187 -5.67 -2.06 -9.38
N TYR A 188 -4.70 -1.43 -10.02
CA TYR A 188 -3.69 -0.55 -9.43
C TYR A 188 -4.14 0.90 -9.57
N LEU A 189 -4.35 1.57 -8.44
CA LEU A 189 -4.97 2.88 -8.38
C LEU A 189 -4.05 3.90 -7.72
N ARG A 190 -3.86 5.03 -8.37
CA ARG A 190 -3.08 6.18 -7.89
C ARG A 190 -4.03 7.30 -7.46
N ALA A 191 -3.81 7.88 -6.29
CA ALA A 191 -4.49 9.11 -5.89
C ALA A 191 -4.10 10.28 -6.82
N ASP A 192 -5.01 11.18 -7.13
CA ASP A 192 -4.82 12.24 -8.13
C ASP A 192 -3.73 13.25 -7.80
N GLY A 193 -3.36 13.41 -6.53
CA GLY A 193 -2.27 14.25 -6.05
C GLY A 193 -0.99 13.49 -5.70
N ALA A 194 -0.92 12.18 -5.94
CA ALA A 194 0.27 11.35 -5.71
C ALA A 194 0.98 11.02 -7.02
N ILE A 195 2.26 10.68 -6.92
CA ILE A 195 3.10 10.28 -8.06
C ILE A 195 3.59 8.82 -7.96
N ASN A 196 3.27 8.11 -6.88
CA ASN A 196 3.55 6.67 -6.80
C ASN A 196 2.76 5.95 -7.89
N HIS A 197 3.32 4.87 -8.47
CA HIS A 197 2.59 4.05 -9.44
C HIS A 197 1.17 3.70 -8.94
N HIS A 198 1.05 3.32 -7.68
CA HIS A 198 -0.24 3.14 -7.02
C HIS A 198 -0.17 3.45 -5.53
N ASN A 199 -1.31 3.80 -4.95
CA ASN A 199 -1.51 3.96 -3.50
C ASN A 199 -2.51 2.93 -2.96
N LEU A 200 -3.30 2.34 -3.84
CA LEU A 200 -4.26 1.29 -3.54
C LEU A 200 -4.19 0.22 -4.62
N LEU A 201 -4.10 -1.04 -4.18
CA LEU A 201 -4.33 -2.19 -5.04
C LEU A 201 -5.57 -2.95 -4.52
N LEU A 202 -6.52 -3.17 -5.40
CA LEU A 202 -7.66 -4.03 -5.16
C LEU A 202 -7.43 -5.36 -5.87
N LEU A 203 -7.24 -6.43 -5.11
CA LEU A 203 -7.08 -7.79 -5.61
C LEU A 203 -8.43 -8.49 -5.66
N ASN A 204 -8.61 -9.35 -6.65
CA ASN A 204 -9.78 -10.22 -6.72
C ASN A 204 -9.74 -11.26 -5.58
N ALA A 205 -10.73 -11.21 -4.69
CA ALA A 205 -10.82 -12.15 -3.57
C ALA A 205 -11.02 -13.61 -4.01
N GLY A 206 -11.45 -13.85 -5.24
CA GLY A 206 -11.65 -15.19 -5.83
C GLY A 206 -10.42 -15.77 -6.53
N LEU A 207 -9.23 -15.19 -6.39
CA LEU A 207 -8.01 -15.75 -6.95
C LEU A 207 -7.72 -17.15 -6.38
N PRO A 208 -7.17 -18.08 -7.18
CA PRO A 208 -6.94 -19.48 -6.78
C PRO A 208 -5.65 -19.65 -5.94
N PHE A 209 -5.42 -18.75 -4.98
CA PHE A 209 -4.30 -18.85 -4.04
C PHE A 209 -4.80 -19.31 -2.66
N PRO A 210 -3.99 -20.05 -1.89
CA PRO A 210 -4.41 -20.57 -0.58
C PRO A 210 -4.88 -19.51 0.41
N GLU A 211 -4.34 -18.29 0.34
CA GLU A 211 -4.68 -17.16 1.19
C GLU A 211 -5.99 -16.45 0.79
N PHE A 212 -6.55 -16.75 -0.39
CA PHE A 212 -7.77 -16.13 -0.91
C PHE A 212 -8.97 -17.06 -0.72
N ASP A 213 -9.94 -16.65 0.08
CA ASP A 213 -11.13 -17.43 0.45
C ASP A 213 -12.43 -16.82 -0.09
N GLY A 214 -12.34 -15.94 -1.07
CA GLY A 214 -13.48 -15.23 -1.66
C GLY A 214 -14.06 -14.12 -0.78
N LYS A 215 -13.36 -13.71 0.28
CA LYS A 215 -13.82 -12.68 1.22
C LYS A 215 -12.95 -11.43 1.16
N PRO A 216 -13.50 -10.24 1.47
CA PRO A 216 -12.70 -9.02 1.57
C PRO A 216 -11.79 -9.09 2.80
N ARG A 217 -10.48 -8.87 2.58
CA ARG A 217 -9.45 -8.89 3.61
C ARG A 217 -8.41 -7.82 3.36
N PHE A 218 -7.77 -7.36 4.42
CA PHE A 218 -6.49 -6.67 4.32
C PHE A 218 -5.42 -7.68 3.88
N HIS A 219 -4.58 -7.30 2.92
CA HIS A 219 -3.49 -8.14 2.42
C HIS A 219 -2.14 -7.63 2.93
N HIS A 220 -1.73 -6.43 2.53
CA HIS A 220 -0.49 -5.82 3.03
C HIS A 220 -0.52 -4.30 2.93
N ALA A 221 0.46 -3.67 3.61
CA ALA A 221 0.80 -2.26 3.44
C ALA A 221 2.28 -2.11 3.16
N ASN A 222 2.61 -1.24 2.20
CA ASN A 222 3.97 -0.95 1.78
C ASN A 222 4.49 0.31 2.45
N PHE A 223 5.70 0.19 2.98
CA PHE A 223 6.43 1.24 3.67
C PHE A 223 7.73 1.55 2.93
N GLY A 224 7.79 2.76 2.36
CA GLY A 224 8.91 3.20 1.54
C GLY A 224 10.19 3.42 2.34
N VAL A 225 11.26 2.72 1.94
CA VAL A 225 12.63 2.89 2.42
C VAL A 225 13.54 3.40 1.31
N GLU A 226 14.79 3.73 1.61
CA GLU A 226 15.65 4.47 0.69
C GLU A 226 16.17 3.63 -0.49
N ASP A 227 16.61 2.41 -0.21
CA ASP A 227 17.25 1.54 -1.21
C ASP A 227 17.22 0.05 -0.80
N ILE A 228 17.75 -0.80 -1.67
CA ILE A 228 17.87 -2.24 -1.45
C ILE A 228 18.66 -2.60 -0.18
N ASP A 229 19.71 -1.84 0.15
CA ASP A 229 20.50 -2.09 1.35
C ASP A 229 19.65 -1.86 2.60
N GLU A 230 18.84 -0.82 2.61
CA GLU A 230 17.95 -0.55 3.74
C GLU A 230 16.86 -1.62 3.90
N ILE A 231 16.29 -2.13 2.79
CA ILE A 231 15.38 -3.27 2.81
C ILE A 231 16.03 -4.46 3.51
N MET A 232 17.23 -4.87 3.08
CA MET A 232 17.86 -6.08 3.58
C MET A 232 18.44 -5.94 4.98
N VAL A 233 18.93 -4.76 5.33
CA VAL A 233 19.33 -4.46 6.71
C VAL A 233 18.12 -4.48 7.65
N GLY A 234 16.98 -3.94 7.20
CA GLY A 234 15.70 -4.01 7.91
C GLY A 234 15.22 -5.45 8.11
N ALA A 235 15.20 -6.25 7.03
CA ALA A 235 14.84 -7.67 7.09
C ALA A 235 15.70 -8.45 8.09
N ASN A 236 17.02 -8.28 8.02
CA ASN A 236 17.94 -8.93 8.95
C ASN A 236 17.77 -8.42 10.40
N HIS A 237 17.39 -7.17 10.60
CA HIS A 237 17.07 -6.64 11.93
C HIS A 237 15.82 -7.31 12.49
N MET A 238 14.75 -7.40 11.71
CA MET A 238 13.51 -8.07 12.10
C MET A 238 13.74 -9.53 12.49
N GLU A 239 14.54 -10.26 11.71
CA GLU A 239 14.93 -11.64 12.03
C GLU A 239 15.68 -11.72 13.37
N ARG A 240 16.64 -10.81 13.63
CA ARG A 240 17.36 -10.76 14.92
C ARG A 240 16.46 -10.42 16.10
N CYS A 241 15.35 -9.71 15.86
CA CYS A 241 14.31 -9.44 16.87
C CYS A 241 13.34 -10.61 17.07
N GLY A 242 13.52 -11.72 16.31
CA GLY A 242 12.72 -12.94 16.43
C GLY A 242 11.42 -12.94 15.62
N TRP A 243 11.30 -12.05 14.61
CA TRP A 243 10.18 -12.04 13.68
C TRP A 243 10.38 -13.00 12.52
N ASP A 244 9.29 -13.49 11.95
CA ASP A 244 9.31 -14.42 10.83
C ASP A 244 9.88 -13.78 9.57
N LYS A 245 10.50 -14.62 8.72
CA LYS A 245 11.06 -14.20 7.44
C LYS A 245 9.99 -14.08 6.36
N SER A 246 10.29 -13.30 5.34
CA SER A 246 9.53 -13.30 4.10
C SER A 246 9.52 -14.67 3.43
N VAL A 247 8.35 -15.09 2.96
CA VAL A 247 8.21 -16.31 2.14
C VAL A 247 8.91 -16.15 0.78
N LEU A 248 8.74 -14.99 0.13
CA LEU A 248 9.34 -14.68 -1.18
C LEU A 248 10.80 -14.21 -1.06
N GLY A 249 11.19 -13.70 0.12
CA GLY A 249 12.47 -13.01 0.30
C GLY A 249 12.48 -11.67 -0.44
N LEU A 250 13.68 -11.20 -0.79
CA LEU A 250 13.82 -10.02 -1.64
C LEU A 250 13.34 -10.32 -3.06
N GLY A 251 12.50 -9.43 -3.58
CA GLY A 251 12.04 -9.52 -4.96
C GLY A 251 11.89 -8.16 -5.62
N ARG A 252 11.56 -8.19 -6.90
CA ARG A 252 11.21 -7.01 -7.69
C ARG A 252 9.94 -7.27 -8.49
N HIS A 253 8.99 -6.38 -8.37
CA HIS A 253 7.81 -6.38 -9.22
C HIS A 253 8.17 -5.95 -10.64
N ARG A 254 7.41 -6.44 -11.61
CA ARG A 254 7.55 -6.02 -13.00
C ARG A 254 6.67 -4.81 -13.29
N ILE A 255 5.51 -4.78 -12.66
CA ILE A 255 4.44 -3.82 -12.95
C ILE A 255 4.81 -2.38 -12.57
N ASP A 256 5.59 -2.19 -11.50
CA ASP A 256 5.97 -0.88 -10.97
C ASP A 256 7.46 -0.78 -10.62
N SER A 257 8.27 -1.76 -11.06
CA SER A 257 9.72 -1.86 -10.81
C SER A 257 10.12 -1.94 -9.33
N ALA A 258 9.18 -1.89 -8.38
CA ALA A 258 9.49 -1.81 -6.96
C ALA A 258 10.24 -3.06 -6.46
N LEU A 259 11.32 -2.83 -5.71
CA LEU A 259 11.91 -3.84 -4.83
C LEU A 259 11.02 -4.01 -3.62
N PHE A 260 10.84 -5.26 -3.17
CA PHE A 260 9.98 -5.59 -2.04
C PHE A 260 10.59 -6.63 -1.09
N TYR A 261 10.15 -6.59 0.16
CA TYR A 261 10.37 -7.64 1.15
C TYR A 261 9.17 -7.67 2.11
N TYR A 262 8.32 -8.69 1.96
CA TYR A 262 7.11 -8.89 2.76
C TYR A 262 7.44 -9.57 4.09
N LEU A 263 7.03 -8.99 5.19
CA LEU A 263 7.18 -9.54 6.54
C LEU A 263 5.80 -9.93 7.09
N PRO A 264 5.58 -11.20 7.48
CA PRO A 264 4.37 -11.58 8.19
C PRO A 264 4.14 -10.67 9.40
N CYS A 265 2.99 -10.02 9.46
CA CYS A 265 2.71 -9.02 10.48
C CYS A 265 1.72 -9.55 11.53
N PRO A 266 1.99 -9.40 12.84
CA PRO A 266 1.07 -9.86 13.88
C PRO A 266 -0.26 -9.10 13.88
N THR A 267 -0.37 -8.01 13.12
CA THR A 267 -1.64 -7.30 12.90
C THR A 267 -2.59 -8.03 11.95
N GLY A 268 -2.13 -9.11 11.32
CA GLY A 268 -2.74 -9.73 10.14
C GLY A 268 -2.17 -9.18 8.84
N GLY A 269 -2.14 -10.01 7.80
CA GLY A 269 -1.49 -9.68 6.54
C GLY A 269 0.02 -9.49 6.68
N GLU A 270 0.59 -8.63 5.83
CA GLU A 270 2.03 -8.40 5.77
C GLU A 270 2.37 -6.91 5.84
N ALA A 271 3.55 -6.59 6.38
CA ALA A 271 4.18 -5.29 6.27
C ALA A 271 5.35 -5.41 5.29
N GLU A 272 5.35 -4.56 4.26
CA GLU A 272 6.29 -4.61 3.17
C GLU A 272 7.28 -3.45 3.25
N TYR A 273 8.58 -3.75 3.21
CA TYR A 273 9.57 -2.74 2.84
C TYR A 273 9.60 -2.62 1.33
N GLY A 274 9.42 -1.41 0.80
CA GLY A 274 9.48 -1.10 -0.63
C GLY A 274 10.51 -0.03 -0.96
N ALA A 275 11.19 -0.18 -2.11
CA ALA A 275 12.11 0.82 -2.64
C ALA A 275 12.17 0.77 -4.17
N ASP A 276 12.67 1.83 -4.80
CA ASP A 276 12.95 1.89 -6.24
C ASP A 276 11.71 1.61 -7.13
N GLY A 277 10.51 2.00 -6.65
CA GLY A 277 9.28 1.92 -7.43
C GLY A 277 9.16 3.05 -8.46
N ASP A 278 8.36 2.81 -9.50
CA ASP A 278 8.11 3.79 -10.54
C ASP A 278 7.27 4.97 -9.99
N TYR A 279 7.66 6.17 -10.38
CA TYR A 279 6.86 7.38 -10.19
C TYR A 279 6.19 7.75 -11.50
N VAL A 280 4.90 8.03 -11.46
CA VAL A 280 4.08 8.34 -12.64
C VAL A 280 3.25 9.58 -12.41
N ASP A 281 2.94 10.30 -13.46
CA ASP A 281 2.07 11.47 -13.45
C ASP A 281 0.85 11.28 -14.38
N ASP A 282 0.17 12.36 -14.73
CA ASP A 282 -1.02 12.30 -15.58
C ASP A 282 -0.71 12.04 -17.07
N SER A 283 0.56 11.98 -17.46
CA SER A 283 1.00 11.53 -18.80
C SER A 283 1.17 10.01 -18.90
N TRP A 284 1.10 9.31 -17.77
CA TRP A 284 1.16 7.86 -17.77
C TRP A 284 -0.03 7.26 -18.49
N VAL A 285 0.25 6.39 -19.47
CA VAL A 285 -0.78 5.62 -20.17
C VAL A 285 -0.96 4.29 -19.48
N PRO A 286 -2.14 4.01 -18.88
CA PRO A 286 -2.39 2.78 -18.16
C PRO A 286 -2.20 1.54 -19.05
N ARG A 287 -1.72 0.45 -18.46
CA ARG A 287 -1.51 -0.82 -19.16
C ARG A 287 -2.55 -1.85 -18.73
N PHE A 288 -2.89 -2.73 -19.66
CA PHE A 288 -3.74 -3.89 -19.42
C PHE A 288 -2.95 -5.17 -19.65
N TRP A 289 -2.91 -6.04 -18.64
CA TRP A 289 -2.16 -7.27 -18.63
C TRP A 289 -3.12 -8.45 -18.78
N GLU A 290 -3.07 -9.12 -19.93
CA GLU A 290 -3.94 -10.26 -20.24
C GLU A 290 -3.66 -11.47 -19.34
N GLU A 291 -2.38 -11.69 -18.99
CA GLU A 291 -1.96 -12.76 -18.10
C GLU A 291 -1.94 -12.29 -16.65
N PRO A 292 -2.77 -12.85 -15.75
CA PRO A 292 -2.95 -12.35 -14.40
C PRO A 292 -1.66 -12.23 -13.57
N LEU A 293 -0.70 -13.13 -13.75
CA LEU A 293 0.55 -13.15 -12.97
C LEU A 293 1.72 -12.44 -13.68
N PHE A 294 1.54 -12.00 -14.91
CA PHE A 294 2.63 -11.48 -15.72
C PHE A 294 3.31 -10.25 -15.11
N GLY A 295 2.54 -9.28 -14.59
CA GLY A 295 3.05 -8.07 -13.97
C GLY A 295 3.68 -8.26 -12.59
N TYR A 296 3.54 -9.45 -12.00
CA TYR A 296 3.83 -9.63 -10.58
C TYR A 296 5.33 -9.61 -10.28
N LEU A 297 6.13 -10.46 -10.92
CA LEU A 297 7.56 -10.58 -10.60
C LEU A 297 8.48 -10.36 -11.80
N THR A 298 9.55 -9.58 -11.57
CA THR A 298 10.79 -9.66 -12.36
C THR A 298 11.69 -10.74 -11.80
N PHE A 299 11.83 -10.78 -10.47
CA PHE A 299 12.53 -11.84 -9.74
C PHE A 299 12.04 -11.91 -8.29
N ALA A 300 12.27 -13.06 -7.64
CA ALA A 300 12.19 -13.22 -6.19
C ALA A 300 13.31 -14.14 -5.74
N HIS A 301 13.83 -13.93 -4.53
CA HIS A 301 14.87 -14.80 -3.94
C HIS A 301 14.36 -16.24 -3.81
N ASN A 302 13.13 -16.40 -3.30
CA ASN A 302 12.45 -17.69 -3.23
C ASN A 302 11.35 -17.71 -4.30
N LEU A 303 11.65 -18.23 -5.49
CA LEU A 303 10.71 -18.24 -6.60
C LEU A 303 9.58 -19.27 -6.35
N PRO A 304 8.32 -18.82 -6.26
CA PRO A 304 7.19 -19.73 -6.10
C PRO A 304 7.05 -20.70 -7.29
N ALA A 305 6.52 -21.90 -7.02
CA ALA A 305 6.39 -22.95 -8.03
C ALA A 305 5.58 -22.52 -9.26
N PHE A 306 4.55 -21.68 -9.08
CA PHE A 306 3.71 -21.18 -10.17
C PHE A 306 4.40 -20.13 -11.06
N PHE A 307 5.57 -19.60 -10.66
CA PHE A 307 6.41 -18.73 -11.48
C PHE A 307 7.59 -19.44 -12.15
N ARG A 308 7.67 -20.77 -12.10
CA ARG A 308 8.77 -21.52 -12.76
C ARG A 308 8.75 -21.45 -14.27
N HIS A 309 7.59 -21.16 -14.86
CA HIS A 309 7.46 -20.94 -16.30
C HIS A 309 7.35 -19.43 -16.53
N GLU A 310 8.19 -18.91 -17.42
CA GLU A 310 8.08 -17.50 -17.82
C GLU A 310 6.76 -17.27 -18.55
N PRO A 311 5.91 -16.37 -18.07
CA PRO A 311 4.70 -16.00 -18.80
C PRO A 311 5.04 -15.16 -20.04
N PRO A 312 4.14 -15.04 -21.03
CA PRO A 312 4.32 -14.17 -22.18
C PRO A 312 4.57 -12.72 -21.78
N TRP A 313 5.47 -12.03 -22.47
CA TRP A 313 5.84 -10.63 -22.22
C TRP A 313 4.89 -9.67 -22.95
N THR A 314 3.59 -9.79 -22.75
CA THR A 314 2.61 -9.01 -23.48
C THR A 314 1.71 -8.23 -22.55
N PHE A 315 1.53 -6.96 -22.86
CA PHE A 315 0.49 -6.10 -22.33
C PHE A 315 -0.01 -5.18 -23.45
N SER A 316 -1.19 -4.63 -23.30
CA SER A 316 -1.73 -3.57 -24.14
C SER A 316 -1.87 -2.29 -23.32
N TYR A 317 -1.94 -1.14 -24.00
CA TYR A 317 -2.32 0.10 -23.34
C TYR A 317 -3.84 0.18 -23.26
N LEU A 318 -4.35 0.68 -22.12
CA LEU A 318 -5.77 1.02 -22.02
C LEU A 318 -6.05 2.21 -22.93
N ASP A 319 -7.04 2.07 -23.79
CA ASP A 319 -7.58 3.20 -24.50
C ASP A 319 -8.32 4.10 -23.50
N THR A 320 -7.84 5.34 -23.36
CA THR A 320 -8.42 6.31 -22.42
C THR A 320 -9.84 6.74 -22.83
N GLU A 321 -10.22 6.59 -24.11
CA GLU A 321 -11.57 6.89 -24.61
C GLU A 321 -12.55 5.75 -24.33
N HIS A 322 -12.06 4.52 -24.19
CA HIS A 322 -12.88 3.33 -23.95
C HIS A 322 -12.28 2.44 -22.86
N PRO A 323 -12.47 2.78 -21.57
CA PRO A 323 -12.00 1.89 -20.50
C PRO A 323 -12.66 0.51 -20.68
N PRO A 324 -11.91 -0.59 -20.49
CA PRO A 324 -12.39 -1.93 -20.78
C PRO A 324 -13.41 -2.40 -19.73
N HIS A 325 -14.63 -1.88 -19.79
CA HIS A 325 -15.74 -2.35 -18.96
C HIS A 325 -16.21 -3.76 -19.31
N ALA A 326 -15.70 -4.33 -20.40
CA ALA A 326 -16.13 -5.63 -20.94
C ALA A 326 -15.08 -6.75 -20.82
N ALA A 327 -13.89 -6.50 -20.27
CA ALA A 327 -12.78 -7.45 -20.31
C ALA A 327 -12.32 -7.97 -18.93
N LEU A 328 -12.99 -7.58 -17.86
CA LEU A 328 -12.68 -8.07 -16.49
C LEU A 328 -13.68 -9.13 -16.05
#